data_a62f0f7be5f94ac6ba19f20d692eafd4
#
_entry.id   a62f0f7be5f94ac6ba19f20d692eafd4
#
_cell.length_a   1.000
_cell.length_b   1.000
_cell.length_c   1.000
_cell.angle_alpha   90.00
_cell.angle_beta   90.00
_cell.angle_gamma   90.00
#
_symmetry.space_group_name_H-M   'P 1'
#
loop_
_entity.id
_entity.type
_entity.pdbx_description
1 polymer ?
#
loop_
_entity_poly.entity_id
_entity_poly.type
_entity_poly.pdbx_seq_one_letter_code
_entity_poly.pdbx_strand_id
1 'polypeptide(L)'
;MTSIDRVLAECLSLEREGKGQLTLAATLQGFPETAHGGGVLAAFDLIAARAINAAGAARTVTAQLQRTIPLQTSLPLTVEASAATVALTLGDNAKPLARARVELAPPAATRPLNGWSGPPEKSLGFPTARGCLACGSENPVGLRVRLRFDDRWVWAEYRPSETYRTADGRIATALYTVLLDEMAWWLGALATGEAGVTTDIRITLHRPAHPFGKPLLAVGPRDRVAVTDEKGHFWRTETTVLAGDGTLLASGAIVFAGSRVYSNRLIPQLLKTNAPESLRPIFPTHVP
;
A
#
# COMPACT_ATOMS: atom_id res chain seq x y z
N MET A 1 -0.14 -0.93 23.60
CA MET A 1 -0.51 -1.24 22.20
C MET A 1 0.73 -0.98 21.33
N THR A 2 1.11 -1.90 20.44
CA THR A 2 2.31 -1.74 19.61
C THR A 2 1.98 -0.83 18.43
N SER A 3 2.75 0.25 18.21
CA SER A 3 2.57 1.12 17.05
C SER A 3 3.20 0.50 15.80
N ILE A 4 2.68 0.83 14.63
CA ILE A 4 3.23 0.37 13.35
C ILE A 4 4.66 0.87 13.13
N ASP A 5 4.98 2.10 13.55
CA ASP A 5 6.33 2.67 13.44
C ASP A 5 7.35 1.89 14.27
N ARG A 6 6.93 1.35 15.43
CA ARG A 6 7.76 0.49 16.25
C ARG A 6 8.00 -0.85 15.55
N VAL A 7 6.96 -1.49 15.00
CA VAL A 7 7.11 -2.75 14.26
C VAL A 7 8.07 -2.56 13.09
N LEU A 8 7.91 -1.48 12.30
CA LEU A 8 8.79 -1.18 11.18
C LEU A 8 10.24 -0.89 11.63
N ALA A 9 10.40 -0.20 12.76
CA ALA A 9 11.73 0.08 13.31
C ALA A 9 12.45 -1.20 13.80
N GLU A 10 11.71 -2.12 14.39
CA GLU A 10 12.24 -3.43 14.84
C GLU A 10 12.61 -4.36 13.67
N CYS A 11 12.05 -4.14 12.47
CA CYS A 11 12.43 -4.85 11.24
C CYS A 11 13.81 -4.46 10.70
N LEU A 12 14.40 -3.36 11.17
CA LEU A 12 15.57 -2.74 10.56
C LEU A 12 16.79 -2.86 11.47
N SER A 13 17.88 -3.38 10.93
CA SER A 13 19.23 -3.28 11.50
C SER A 13 20.11 -2.53 10.51
N LEU A 14 20.50 -1.30 10.84
CA LEU A 14 21.42 -0.50 10.04
C LEU A 14 22.83 -0.58 10.64
N GLU A 15 23.78 -0.89 9.78
CA GLU A 15 25.21 -0.85 10.05
C GLU A 15 25.81 0.49 9.57
N ARG A 16 27.11 0.62 9.69
CA ARG A 16 27.83 1.79 9.16
C ARG A 16 27.82 1.77 7.61
N GLU A 17 28.03 2.94 7.01
CA GLU A 17 28.19 3.10 5.54
C GLU A 17 26.95 2.75 4.70
N GLY A 18 25.74 2.90 5.25
CA GLY A 18 24.50 2.68 4.50
C GLY A 18 24.18 1.24 4.16
N LYS A 19 24.83 0.28 4.80
CA LYS A 19 24.49 -1.15 4.74
C LYS A 19 23.63 -1.55 5.91
N GLY A 20 22.82 -2.59 5.73
CA GLY A 20 21.99 -3.11 6.80
C GLY A 20 21.24 -4.37 6.40
N GLN A 21 20.32 -4.73 7.25
CA GLN A 21 19.43 -5.87 7.06
C GLN A 21 17.97 -5.42 7.28
N LEU A 22 17.05 -5.91 6.47
CA LEU A 22 15.62 -5.74 6.66
C LEU A 22 14.97 -7.12 6.84
N THR A 23 14.34 -7.32 8.00
CA THR A 23 13.60 -8.55 8.34
C THR A 23 12.15 -8.18 8.59
N LEU A 24 11.30 -8.27 7.56
CA LEU A 24 9.91 -7.89 7.69
C LEU A 24 9.15 -8.87 8.60
N ALA A 25 8.46 -8.32 9.61
CA ALA A 25 7.69 -9.09 10.56
C ALA A 25 6.49 -9.80 9.89
N ALA A 26 6.05 -10.94 10.43
CA ALA A 26 4.88 -11.66 9.95
C ALA A 26 3.61 -10.80 9.90
N THR A 27 3.50 -9.81 10.76
CA THR A 27 2.37 -8.85 10.81
C THR A 27 2.32 -7.89 9.61
N LEU A 28 3.40 -7.80 8.80
CA LEU A 28 3.44 -7.00 7.57
C LEU A 28 2.98 -7.80 6.34
N GLN A 29 2.24 -8.88 6.54
CA GLN A 29 1.75 -9.77 5.50
C GLN A 29 0.71 -9.12 4.58
N GLY A 30 0.85 -9.35 3.27
CA GLY A 30 -0.23 -9.16 2.29
C GLY A 30 -0.88 -10.51 1.96
N PHE A 31 -0.23 -11.29 1.11
CA PHE A 31 -0.57 -12.71 0.89
C PHE A 31 0.12 -13.60 1.93
N PRO A 32 -0.34 -14.87 2.10
CA PRO A 32 0.38 -15.80 2.97
C PRO A 32 1.87 -15.84 2.66
N GLU A 33 2.69 -15.69 3.72
CA GLU A 33 4.16 -15.73 3.67
C GLU A 33 4.84 -14.62 2.87
N THR A 34 4.08 -13.65 2.36
CA THR A 34 4.59 -12.56 1.50
C THR A 34 4.27 -11.21 2.10
N ALA A 35 5.24 -10.31 2.08
CA ALA A 35 5.06 -8.95 2.55
C ALA A 35 4.04 -8.18 1.70
N HIS A 36 3.24 -7.34 2.34
CA HIS A 36 2.34 -6.38 1.69
C HIS A 36 3.17 -5.29 0.99
N GLY A 37 2.88 -4.98 -0.28
CA GLY A 37 3.63 -3.98 -1.04
C GLY A 37 3.70 -2.63 -0.33
N GLY A 38 2.55 -2.12 0.12
CA GLY A 38 2.48 -0.90 0.92
C GLY A 38 3.23 -0.96 2.26
N GLY A 39 3.36 -2.16 2.85
CA GLY A 39 4.17 -2.40 4.06
C GLY A 39 5.67 -2.31 3.76
N VAL A 40 6.11 -2.82 2.61
CA VAL A 40 7.50 -2.66 2.13
C VAL A 40 7.81 -1.18 1.90
N LEU A 41 6.90 -0.44 1.25
CA LEU A 41 7.06 1.00 1.05
C LEU A 41 7.10 1.77 2.37
N ALA A 42 6.29 1.38 3.35
CA ALA A 42 6.33 1.97 4.68
C ALA A 42 7.71 1.84 5.33
N ALA A 43 8.35 0.65 5.21
CA ALA A 43 9.70 0.45 5.70
C ALA A 43 10.72 1.34 4.95
N PHE A 44 10.65 1.41 3.62
CA PHE A 44 11.52 2.29 2.83
C PHE A 44 11.33 3.77 3.15
N ASP A 45 10.08 4.21 3.31
CA ASP A 45 9.76 5.57 3.70
C ASP A 45 10.32 5.94 5.08
N LEU A 46 10.15 5.05 6.07
CA LEU A 46 10.68 5.25 7.41
C LEU A 46 12.21 5.37 7.42
N ILE A 47 12.89 4.49 6.69
CA ILE A 47 14.36 4.51 6.55
C ILE A 47 14.81 5.81 5.93
N ALA A 48 14.21 6.20 4.81
CA ALA A 48 14.56 7.40 4.10
C ALA A 48 14.29 8.67 4.91
N ALA A 49 13.11 8.76 5.56
CA ALA A 49 12.75 9.90 6.39
C ALA A 49 13.73 10.11 7.55
N ARG A 50 14.28 9.03 8.12
CA ARG A 50 15.34 9.09 9.14
C ARG A 50 16.68 9.52 8.55
N ALA A 51 17.07 8.96 7.40
CA ALA A 51 18.37 9.22 6.77
C ALA A 51 18.55 10.70 6.37
N ILE A 52 17.47 11.39 5.95
CA ILE A 52 17.52 12.81 5.55
C ILE A 52 16.76 13.74 6.51
N ASN A 53 16.41 13.25 7.71
CA ASN A 53 15.67 14.00 8.75
C ASN A 53 14.40 14.70 8.22
N ALA A 54 13.59 13.99 7.44
CA ALA A 54 12.44 14.52 6.70
C ALA A 54 11.09 13.93 7.13
N ALA A 55 10.91 13.53 8.40
CA ALA A 55 9.70 12.86 8.88
C ALA A 55 8.41 13.66 8.61
N GLY A 56 8.44 14.97 8.71
CA GLY A 56 7.31 15.87 8.46
C GLY A 56 7.25 16.48 7.06
N ALA A 57 8.24 16.24 6.21
CA ALA A 57 8.33 16.83 4.87
C ALA A 57 7.55 16.03 3.83
N ALA A 58 6.93 16.77 2.89
CA ALA A 58 6.31 16.15 1.73
C ALA A 58 7.37 15.44 0.86
N ARG A 59 7.04 14.25 0.36
CA ARG A 59 7.99 13.42 -0.39
C ARG A 59 7.29 12.41 -1.27
N THR A 60 8.00 11.93 -2.26
CA THR A 60 7.55 10.84 -3.14
C THR A 60 8.41 9.61 -2.89
N VAL A 61 7.75 8.47 -2.66
CA VAL A 61 8.34 7.14 -2.61
C VAL A 61 8.03 6.45 -3.92
N THR A 62 9.06 6.10 -4.68
CA THR A 62 8.94 5.29 -5.90
C THR A 62 9.63 3.95 -5.64
N ALA A 63 8.99 2.84 -5.95
CA ALA A 63 9.58 1.52 -5.79
C ALA A 63 9.22 0.59 -6.94
N GLN A 64 10.14 -0.30 -7.28
CA GLN A 64 9.95 -1.46 -8.15
C GLN A 64 10.07 -2.72 -7.32
N LEU A 65 8.99 -3.48 -7.21
CA LEU A 65 8.95 -4.77 -6.57
C LEU A 65 9.16 -5.85 -7.64
N GLN A 66 10.39 -6.32 -7.78
CA GLN A 66 10.79 -7.23 -8.86
C GLN A 66 10.45 -8.69 -8.56
N ARG A 67 10.27 -9.01 -7.28
CA ARG A 67 9.92 -10.35 -6.77
C ARG A 67 9.11 -10.23 -5.50
N THR A 68 8.45 -11.32 -5.14
CA THR A 68 7.82 -11.46 -3.83
C THR A 68 8.87 -11.33 -2.71
N ILE A 69 8.57 -10.53 -1.69
CA ILE A 69 9.45 -10.29 -0.56
C ILE A 69 8.99 -11.18 0.58
N PRO A 70 9.84 -12.14 1.03
CA PRO A 70 9.49 -13.06 2.10
C PRO A 70 9.42 -12.33 3.45
N LEU A 71 8.55 -12.82 4.32
CA LEU A 71 8.49 -12.41 5.72
C LEU A 71 9.50 -13.20 6.56
N GLN A 72 9.88 -12.65 7.72
CA GLN A 72 10.77 -13.31 8.71
C GLN A 72 12.11 -13.82 8.15
N THR A 73 12.52 -13.25 7.02
CA THR A 73 13.80 -13.55 6.37
C THR A 73 14.66 -12.29 6.40
N SER A 74 15.89 -12.42 6.92
CA SER A 74 16.86 -11.32 6.91
C SER A 74 17.39 -11.09 5.49
N LEU A 75 17.15 -9.91 4.96
CA LEU A 75 17.49 -9.53 3.58
C LEU A 75 18.52 -8.38 3.61
N PRO A 76 19.61 -8.47 2.84
CA PRO A 76 20.56 -7.37 2.75
C PRO A 76 19.88 -6.10 2.22
N LEU A 77 20.20 -4.97 2.82
CA LEU A 77 19.68 -3.65 2.49
C LEU A 77 20.85 -2.69 2.25
N THR A 78 20.82 -1.99 1.12
CA THR A 78 21.73 -0.88 0.83
C THR A 78 20.93 0.43 0.81
N VAL A 79 21.47 1.45 1.48
CA VAL A 79 20.87 2.79 1.60
C VAL A 79 21.90 3.82 1.18
N GLU A 80 21.61 4.58 0.12
CA GLU A 80 22.44 5.65 -0.39
C GLU A 80 21.67 6.97 -0.23
N ALA A 81 22.13 7.82 0.67
CA ALA A 81 21.47 9.07 1.00
C ALA A 81 22.24 10.29 0.50
N SER A 82 21.52 11.26 -0.02
CA SER A 82 21.96 12.62 -0.32
C SER A 82 21.07 13.65 0.41
N ALA A 83 21.29 14.93 0.23
CA ALA A 83 20.54 15.96 0.95
C ALA A 83 19.00 15.90 0.78
N ALA A 84 18.51 15.46 -0.37
CA ALA A 84 17.08 15.44 -0.69
C ALA A 84 16.55 14.10 -1.25
N THR A 85 17.41 13.11 -1.37
CA THR A 85 17.10 11.84 -2.03
C THR A 85 17.73 10.68 -1.28
N VAL A 86 16.99 9.58 -1.17
CA VAL A 86 17.50 8.31 -0.65
C VAL A 86 17.18 7.21 -1.67
N ALA A 87 18.19 6.48 -2.11
CA ALA A 87 18.04 5.25 -2.89
C ALA A 87 18.18 4.04 -1.97
N LEU A 88 17.32 3.04 -2.18
CA LEU A 88 17.31 1.80 -1.39
C LEU A 88 17.31 0.60 -2.35
N THR A 89 18.12 -0.39 -2.00
CA THR A 89 18.12 -1.69 -2.70
C THR A 89 17.97 -2.80 -1.67
N LEU A 90 16.93 -3.62 -1.81
CA LEU A 90 16.66 -4.77 -0.96
C LEU A 90 17.01 -6.06 -1.69
N GLY A 91 17.82 -6.91 -1.06
CA GLY A 91 18.35 -8.13 -1.65
C GLY A 91 19.72 -7.91 -2.29
N ASP A 92 20.18 -8.88 -3.06
CA ASP A 92 21.45 -8.81 -3.78
C ASP A 92 21.38 -7.72 -4.87
N ASN A 93 22.40 -6.87 -4.95
CA ASN A 93 22.49 -5.79 -5.95
C ASN A 93 22.41 -6.29 -7.41
N ALA A 94 22.89 -7.49 -7.70
CA ALA A 94 22.83 -8.11 -9.03
C ALA A 94 21.40 -8.60 -9.38
N LYS A 95 20.65 -9.04 -8.35
CA LYS A 95 19.29 -9.58 -8.50
C LYS A 95 18.38 -9.10 -7.35
N PRO A 96 18.10 -7.82 -7.23
CA PRO A 96 17.34 -7.28 -6.11
C PRO A 96 15.91 -7.82 -6.08
N LEU A 97 15.35 -7.85 -4.88
CA LEU A 97 13.92 -8.11 -4.68
C LEU A 97 13.10 -6.84 -4.88
N ALA A 98 13.66 -5.71 -4.44
CA ALA A 98 13.07 -4.39 -4.65
C ALA A 98 14.15 -3.31 -4.77
N ARG A 99 13.81 -2.25 -5.51
CA ARG A 99 14.54 -0.98 -5.52
C ARG A 99 13.58 0.14 -5.22
N ALA A 100 14.03 1.12 -4.46
CA ALA A 100 13.22 2.29 -4.16
C ALA A 100 14.05 3.57 -4.21
N ARG A 101 13.34 4.68 -4.44
CA ARG A 101 13.87 6.04 -4.37
C ARG A 101 12.86 6.90 -3.63
N VAL A 102 13.34 7.62 -2.64
CA VAL A 102 12.54 8.59 -1.89
C VAL A 102 13.13 9.97 -2.13
N GLU A 103 12.28 10.91 -2.55
CA GLU A 103 12.68 12.28 -2.89
C GLU A 103 11.78 13.28 -2.17
N LEU A 104 12.36 14.34 -1.64
CA LEU A 104 11.58 15.47 -1.18
C LEU A 104 10.77 16.03 -2.36
N ALA A 105 9.52 16.35 -2.13
CA ALA A 105 8.61 16.88 -3.14
C ALA A 105 7.82 18.07 -2.57
N PRO A 106 7.47 19.06 -3.37
CA PRO A 106 6.56 20.11 -2.91
C PRO A 106 5.19 19.47 -2.63
N PRO A 107 4.47 19.92 -1.59
CA PRO A 107 3.10 19.49 -1.37
C PRO A 107 2.24 19.96 -2.56
N ALA A 108 1.48 19.01 -3.14
CA ALA A 108 0.56 19.37 -4.21
C ALA A 108 -0.57 20.24 -3.67
N ALA A 109 -1.07 21.12 -4.54
CA ALA A 109 -2.36 21.78 -4.33
C ALA A 109 -3.47 20.70 -4.29
N THR A 110 -4.58 21.02 -3.63
CA THR A 110 -5.79 20.20 -3.59
C THR A 110 -6.17 19.77 -5.01
N ARG A 111 -6.23 18.45 -5.26
CA ARG A 111 -6.75 17.94 -6.52
C ARG A 111 -8.20 17.55 -6.30
N PRO A 112 -9.17 18.26 -6.88
CA PRO A 112 -10.56 17.85 -6.78
C PRO A 112 -10.70 16.45 -7.40
N LEU A 113 -11.40 15.55 -6.71
CA LEU A 113 -11.80 14.27 -7.27
C LEU A 113 -12.96 14.54 -8.24
N ASN A 114 -12.63 14.80 -9.50
CA ASN A 114 -13.63 15.09 -10.53
C ASN A 114 -14.65 13.94 -10.59
N GLY A 115 -15.93 14.27 -10.35
CA GLY A 115 -17.03 13.32 -10.39
C GLY A 115 -17.27 12.54 -9.09
N TRP A 116 -16.50 12.74 -8.03
CA TRP A 116 -16.81 12.23 -6.70
C TRP A 116 -17.79 13.17 -6.00
N SER A 117 -18.97 12.66 -5.68
CA SER A 117 -20.05 13.41 -5.00
C SER A 117 -20.37 12.89 -3.59
N GLY A 118 -19.55 11.95 -3.11
CA GLY A 118 -19.76 11.25 -1.84
C GLY A 118 -19.98 9.74 -2.02
N PRO A 119 -20.08 8.99 -0.90
CA PRO A 119 -20.32 7.56 -0.92
C PRO A 119 -21.59 7.19 -1.69
N PRO A 120 -21.52 6.27 -2.68
CA PRO A 120 -22.68 5.80 -3.42
C PRO A 120 -23.69 5.08 -2.50
N GLU A 121 -24.99 5.24 -2.75
CA GLU A 121 -26.04 4.54 -1.99
C GLU A 121 -25.94 3.01 -2.14
N LYS A 122 -25.61 2.56 -3.35
CA LYS A 122 -25.42 1.12 -3.64
C LYS A 122 -23.95 0.84 -3.88
N SER A 123 -23.37 0.00 -3.07
CA SER A 123 -21.98 -0.45 -3.21
C SER A 123 -21.76 -1.82 -2.60
N LEU A 124 -20.83 -2.58 -3.14
CA LEU A 124 -20.43 -3.87 -2.64
C LEU A 124 -19.18 -3.71 -1.75
N GLY A 125 -19.04 -4.58 -0.75
CA GLY A 125 -17.83 -4.68 0.06
C GLY A 125 -16.84 -5.64 -0.58
N PHE A 126 -15.54 -5.35 -0.41
CA PHE A 126 -14.51 -6.30 -0.80
C PHE A 126 -14.35 -7.42 0.22
N PRO A 127 -13.94 -8.62 -0.22
CA PRO A 127 -13.56 -9.71 0.68
C PRO A 127 -12.34 -9.33 1.52
N THR A 128 -12.16 -10.00 2.65
CA THR A 128 -11.06 -9.75 3.59
C THR A 128 -10.22 -11.00 3.77
N ALA A 129 -8.93 -10.82 4.03
CA ALA A 129 -8.02 -11.90 4.39
C ALA A 129 -7.59 -11.78 5.85
N ARG A 130 -7.59 -12.88 6.63
CA ARG A 130 -7.39 -12.83 8.09
C ARG A 130 -6.11 -12.11 8.51
N GLY A 131 -4.98 -12.47 7.91
CA GLY A 131 -3.66 -11.95 8.29
C GLY A 131 -3.18 -10.73 7.51
N CYS A 132 -3.94 -10.22 6.53
CA CYS A 132 -3.52 -9.09 5.69
C CYS A 132 -3.28 -7.82 6.52
N LEU A 133 -2.21 -7.09 6.23
CA LEU A 133 -1.88 -5.82 6.88
C LEU A 133 -2.94 -4.74 6.63
N ALA A 134 -3.56 -4.74 5.45
CA ALA A 134 -4.58 -3.74 5.11
C ALA A 134 -5.99 -4.15 5.60
N CYS A 135 -6.53 -5.27 5.10
CA CYS A 135 -7.93 -5.66 5.32
C CYS A 135 -8.12 -6.72 6.43
N GLY A 136 -7.05 -7.26 7.01
CA GLY A 136 -7.07 -8.40 7.91
C GLY A 136 -7.76 -8.15 9.24
N SER A 137 -8.70 -9.01 9.61
CA SER A 137 -9.42 -8.93 10.89
C SER A 137 -8.58 -9.39 12.08
N GLU A 138 -7.64 -10.31 11.87
CA GLU A 138 -6.81 -10.95 12.91
C GLU A 138 -5.40 -10.36 13.01
N ASN A 139 -5.02 -9.46 12.10
CA ASN A 139 -3.71 -8.81 12.14
C ASN A 139 -3.67 -7.76 13.27
N PRO A 140 -2.77 -7.92 14.28
CA PRO A 140 -2.72 -7.03 15.45
C PRO A 140 -2.33 -5.59 15.12
N VAL A 141 -1.62 -5.37 14.01
CA VAL A 141 -1.20 -4.03 13.55
C VAL A 141 -1.87 -3.65 12.23
N GLY A 142 -2.84 -4.45 11.77
CA GLY A 142 -3.54 -4.21 10.50
C GLY A 142 -4.42 -2.96 10.53
N LEU A 143 -4.58 -2.33 9.37
CA LEU A 143 -5.51 -1.21 9.18
C LEU A 143 -6.95 -1.63 9.43
N ARG A 144 -7.30 -2.88 9.11
CA ARG A 144 -8.68 -3.41 9.14
C ARG A 144 -9.62 -2.57 8.28
N VAL A 145 -9.10 -2.00 7.21
CA VAL A 145 -9.91 -1.20 6.28
C VAL A 145 -11.01 -2.05 5.65
N ARG A 146 -12.15 -1.44 5.41
CA ARG A 146 -13.30 -2.04 4.71
C ARG A 146 -13.57 -1.23 3.47
N LEU A 147 -12.87 -1.59 2.40
CA LEU A 147 -13.07 -1.01 1.09
C LEU A 147 -14.43 -1.42 0.52
N ARG A 148 -15.02 -0.53 -0.25
CA ARG A 148 -16.26 -0.74 -1.00
C ARG A 148 -16.06 -0.33 -2.46
N PHE A 149 -16.90 -0.81 -3.34
CA PHE A 149 -16.88 -0.45 -4.75
C PHE A 149 -18.28 -0.39 -5.36
N ASP A 150 -18.41 0.40 -6.41
CA ASP A 150 -19.50 0.40 -7.37
C ASP A 150 -18.94 0.34 -8.80
N ASP A 151 -19.72 0.76 -9.80
CA ASP A 151 -19.27 0.75 -11.19
C ASP A 151 -18.22 1.81 -11.50
N ARG A 152 -18.07 2.85 -10.67
CA ARG A 152 -17.19 4.00 -10.91
C ARG A 152 -16.02 4.11 -9.95
N TRP A 153 -16.17 3.65 -8.70
CA TRP A 153 -15.27 3.97 -7.62
C TRP A 153 -14.91 2.75 -6.77
N VAL A 154 -13.69 2.75 -6.26
CA VAL A 154 -13.27 2.01 -5.06
C VAL A 154 -13.05 3.04 -3.97
N TRP A 155 -13.58 2.84 -2.76
CA TRP A 155 -13.53 3.84 -1.72
C TRP A 155 -13.62 3.25 -0.30
N ALA A 156 -13.18 4.03 0.68
CA ALA A 156 -13.45 3.80 2.09
C ALA A 156 -13.43 5.11 2.88
N GLU A 157 -14.38 5.27 3.77
CA GLU A 157 -14.23 6.16 4.92
C GLU A 157 -13.49 5.39 6.01
N TYR A 158 -12.42 5.95 6.52
CA TYR A 158 -11.53 5.25 7.42
C TYR A 158 -11.17 6.10 8.64
N ARG A 159 -11.27 5.53 9.83
CA ARG A 159 -10.77 6.12 11.07
C ARG A 159 -9.52 5.36 11.51
N PRO A 160 -8.35 6.03 11.56
CA PRO A 160 -7.12 5.41 12.02
C PRO A 160 -7.24 4.85 13.44
N SER A 161 -6.76 3.62 13.66
CA SER A 161 -6.61 3.06 15.00
C SER A 161 -5.38 3.62 15.70
N GLU A 162 -5.31 3.52 17.05
CA GLU A 162 -4.16 3.96 17.85
C GLU A 162 -2.83 3.30 17.42
N THR A 163 -2.87 2.15 16.75
CA THR A 163 -1.69 1.51 16.16
C THR A 163 -0.98 2.41 15.13
N TYR A 164 -1.74 3.29 14.47
CA TYR A 164 -1.23 4.23 13.45
C TYR A 164 -1.05 5.66 13.98
N ARG A 165 -1.01 5.83 15.29
CA ARG A 165 -0.66 7.09 15.93
C ARG A 165 0.84 7.12 16.22
N THR A 166 1.51 8.16 15.75
CA THR A 166 2.90 8.44 16.08
C THR A 166 3.04 9.01 17.51
N ALA A 167 4.22 8.99 18.08
CA ALA A 167 4.47 9.52 19.43
C ALA A 167 4.16 11.02 19.55
N ASP A 168 4.27 11.77 18.46
CA ASP A 168 3.97 13.21 18.39
C ASP A 168 2.51 13.52 17.99
N GLY A 169 1.63 12.50 18.00
CA GLY A 169 0.19 12.69 17.81
C GLY A 169 -0.26 12.83 16.35
N ARG A 170 0.55 12.41 15.40
CA ARG A 170 0.23 12.43 13.95
C ARG A 170 -0.19 11.04 13.47
N ILE A 171 -0.63 10.97 12.21
CA ILE A 171 -0.85 9.70 11.52
C ILE A 171 0.51 9.17 11.02
N ALA A 172 0.81 7.90 11.32
CA ALA A 172 1.97 7.22 10.76
C ALA A 172 1.85 7.11 9.23
N THR A 173 2.90 7.45 8.50
CA THR A 173 2.90 7.44 7.01
C THR A 173 2.66 6.06 6.43
N ALA A 174 2.97 5.01 7.18
CA ALA A 174 2.64 3.63 6.85
C ALA A 174 1.14 3.40 6.55
N LEU A 175 0.25 4.17 7.18
CA LEU A 175 -1.18 4.12 6.88
C LEU A 175 -1.44 4.43 5.40
N TYR A 176 -0.84 5.50 4.89
CA TYR A 176 -1.08 5.94 3.52
C TYR A 176 -0.53 4.95 2.50
N THR A 177 0.69 4.43 2.72
CA THR A 177 1.30 3.49 1.78
C THR A 177 0.53 2.17 1.71
N VAL A 178 0.09 1.65 2.86
CA VAL A 178 -0.68 0.41 2.93
C VAL A 178 -2.07 0.58 2.34
N LEU A 179 -2.76 1.69 2.65
CA LEU A 179 -4.12 1.94 2.18
C LEU A 179 -4.16 2.17 0.67
N LEU A 180 -3.22 2.94 0.11
CA LEU A 180 -3.15 3.23 -1.32
C LEU A 180 -2.79 1.98 -2.14
N ASP A 181 -1.89 1.14 -1.65
CA ASP A 181 -1.51 -0.12 -2.30
C ASP A 181 -2.67 -1.13 -2.28
N GLU A 182 -3.37 -1.28 -1.16
CA GLU A 182 -4.56 -2.15 -1.07
C GLU A 182 -5.64 -1.73 -2.06
N MET A 183 -5.95 -0.42 -2.14
CA MET A 183 -6.93 0.09 -3.09
C MET A 183 -6.52 -0.14 -4.54
N ALA A 184 -5.25 0.11 -4.86
CA ALA A 184 -4.69 -0.10 -6.18
C ALA A 184 -4.78 -1.56 -6.61
N TRP A 185 -4.50 -2.48 -5.66
CA TRP A 185 -4.63 -3.91 -5.89
C TRP A 185 -6.08 -4.29 -6.26
N TRP A 186 -7.07 -3.79 -5.52
CA TRP A 186 -8.48 -4.07 -5.81
C TRP A 186 -8.97 -3.43 -7.10
N LEU A 187 -8.49 -2.23 -7.45
CA LEU A 187 -8.76 -1.61 -8.75
C LEU A 187 -8.24 -2.47 -9.90
N GLY A 188 -7.02 -3.00 -9.77
CA GLY A 188 -6.44 -3.92 -10.74
C GLY A 188 -7.20 -5.23 -10.83
N ALA A 189 -7.58 -5.82 -9.71
CA ALA A 189 -8.37 -7.05 -9.66
C ALA A 189 -9.75 -6.88 -10.32
N LEU A 190 -10.45 -5.76 -10.07
CA LEU A 190 -11.73 -5.45 -10.73
C LEU A 190 -11.61 -5.24 -12.24
N ALA A 191 -10.49 -4.68 -12.70
CA ALA A 191 -10.27 -4.43 -14.12
C ALA A 191 -9.91 -5.71 -14.90
N THR A 192 -9.22 -6.65 -14.24
CA THR A 192 -8.69 -7.85 -14.90
C THR A 192 -9.53 -9.10 -14.65
N GLY A 193 -10.31 -9.15 -13.57
CA GLY A 193 -10.93 -10.37 -13.06
C GLY A 193 -9.93 -11.37 -12.46
N GLU A 194 -8.67 -10.94 -12.22
CA GLU A 194 -7.58 -11.78 -11.74
C GLU A 194 -6.98 -11.23 -10.43
N ALA A 195 -6.53 -12.11 -9.55
CA ALA A 195 -5.61 -11.72 -8.49
C ALA A 195 -4.21 -11.48 -9.07
N GLY A 196 -3.41 -10.67 -8.40
CA GLY A 196 -2.09 -10.31 -8.92
C GLY A 196 -1.16 -9.75 -7.86
N VAL A 197 -0.17 -9.03 -8.31
CA VAL A 197 0.81 -8.33 -7.47
C VAL A 197 0.99 -6.89 -7.93
N THR A 198 1.41 -6.03 -7.03
CA THR A 198 1.89 -4.68 -7.37
C THR A 198 3.36 -4.76 -7.75
N THR A 199 3.75 -4.09 -8.83
CA THR A 199 5.12 -4.14 -9.37
C THR A 199 5.82 -2.79 -9.28
N ASP A 200 5.19 -1.74 -9.78
CA ASP A 200 5.72 -0.39 -9.75
C ASP A 200 4.80 0.49 -8.92
N ILE A 201 5.34 1.12 -7.91
CA ILE A 201 4.59 1.90 -6.95
C ILE A 201 5.21 3.29 -6.87
N ARG A 202 4.39 4.32 -7.08
CA ARG A 202 4.74 5.72 -6.82
C ARG A 202 3.70 6.32 -5.90
N ILE A 203 4.09 6.62 -4.67
CA ILE A 203 3.24 7.28 -3.67
C ILE A 203 3.85 8.62 -3.31
N THR A 204 3.05 9.68 -3.38
CA THR A 204 3.41 11.01 -2.88
C THR A 204 2.66 11.28 -1.58
N LEU A 205 3.43 11.51 -0.52
CA LEU A 205 2.96 11.93 0.78
C LEU A 205 2.96 13.47 0.78
N HIS A 206 1.79 14.07 0.56
CA HIS A 206 1.66 15.53 0.46
C HIS A 206 1.65 16.21 1.82
N ARG A 207 1.07 15.55 2.83
CA ARG A 207 0.96 16.04 4.19
C ARG A 207 1.22 14.93 5.21
N PRO A 208 2.48 14.44 5.30
CA PRO A 208 2.82 13.33 6.20
C PRO A 208 2.65 13.68 7.68
N ALA A 209 2.61 14.97 8.02
CA ALA A 209 2.43 15.47 9.39
C ALA A 209 0.96 15.70 9.76
N HIS A 210 -0.02 15.05 9.09
CA HIS A 210 -1.44 15.25 9.41
C HIS A 210 -1.79 14.74 10.82
N PRO A 211 -2.57 15.52 11.61
CA PRO A 211 -2.95 15.14 12.98
C PRO A 211 -3.79 13.85 13.01
N PHE A 212 -3.56 13.03 14.04
CA PHE A 212 -4.34 11.82 14.30
C PHE A 212 -5.77 12.15 14.79
N GLY A 213 -6.71 11.21 14.59
CA GLY A 213 -8.04 11.23 15.20
C GLY A 213 -9.19 11.70 14.30
N LYS A 214 -8.88 12.25 13.12
CA LYS A 214 -9.92 12.63 12.15
C LYS A 214 -10.16 11.51 11.12
N PRO A 215 -11.40 11.37 10.60
CA PRO A 215 -11.70 10.43 9.54
C PRO A 215 -10.96 10.83 8.26
N LEU A 216 -10.62 9.82 7.47
CA LEU A 216 -10.00 9.92 6.16
C LEU A 216 -10.95 9.37 5.11
N LEU A 217 -10.86 9.88 3.90
CA LEU A 217 -11.50 9.33 2.71
C LEU A 217 -10.43 8.81 1.76
N ALA A 218 -10.47 7.53 1.47
CA ALA A 218 -9.66 6.92 0.43
C ALA A 218 -10.52 6.67 -0.81
N VAL A 219 -10.05 7.07 -2.00
CA VAL A 219 -10.82 6.98 -3.25
C VAL A 219 -9.91 6.61 -4.41
N GLY A 220 -10.39 5.67 -5.26
CA GLY A 220 -9.76 5.27 -6.50
C GLY A 220 -10.78 5.17 -7.64
N PRO A 221 -10.63 5.92 -8.74
CA PRO A 221 -11.55 5.89 -9.88
C PRO A 221 -11.27 4.67 -10.76
N ARG A 222 -12.31 3.92 -11.10
CA ARG A 222 -12.23 2.72 -11.96
C ARG A 222 -12.01 3.08 -13.43
N ASP A 223 -12.53 4.21 -13.88
CA ASP A 223 -12.38 4.72 -15.25
C ASP A 223 -10.97 5.21 -15.59
N ARG A 224 -10.08 5.31 -14.59
CA ARG A 224 -8.66 5.66 -14.78
C ARG A 224 -7.73 4.46 -14.71
N VAL A 225 -8.27 3.26 -14.55
CA VAL A 225 -7.47 2.05 -14.67
C VAL A 225 -7.13 1.83 -16.13
N ALA A 226 -5.85 1.78 -16.46
CA ALA A 226 -5.38 1.71 -17.84
C ALA A 226 -4.28 0.65 -18.00
N VAL A 227 -4.36 -0.13 -19.07
CA VAL A 227 -3.30 -1.05 -19.48
C VAL A 227 -2.04 -0.26 -19.87
N THR A 228 -0.86 -0.75 -19.47
CA THR A 228 0.42 -0.08 -19.72
C THR A 228 1.34 -0.83 -20.66
N ASP A 229 0.99 -2.06 -21.02
CA ASP A 229 1.76 -2.90 -21.94
C ASP A 229 0.86 -3.47 -23.06
N GLU A 230 1.45 -3.80 -24.20
CA GLU A 230 0.74 -4.32 -25.38
C GLU A 230 0.05 -5.67 -25.13
N LYS A 231 0.51 -6.42 -24.15
CA LYS A 231 -0.02 -7.76 -23.80
C LYS A 231 -1.14 -7.73 -22.78
N GLY A 232 -1.43 -6.57 -22.20
CA GLY A 232 -2.49 -6.42 -21.19
C GLY A 232 -2.17 -7.07 -19.84
N HIS A 233 -0.87 -7.24 -19.52
CA HIS A 233 -0.46 -7.85 -18.24
C HIS A 233 -0.37 -6.84 -17.10
N PHE A 234 -0.03 -5.58 -17.42
CA PHE A 234 0.22 -4.52 -16.45
C PHE A 234 -0.85 -3.43 -16.54
N TRP A 235 -1.41 -3.08 -15.39
CA TRP A 235 -2.51 -2.14 -15.27
C TRP A 235 -2.18 -1.04 -14.29
N ARG A 236 -2.13 0.18 -14.77
CA ARG A 236 -1.91 1.36 -13.94
C ARG A 236 -3.21 1.77 -13.27
N THR A 237 -3.13 2.03 -11.97
CA THR A 237 -4.23 2.52 -11.13
C THR A 237 -3.85 3.84 -10.51
N GLU A 238 -4.85 4.65 -10.17
CA GLU A 238 -4.67 5.90 -9.42
C GLU A 238 -5.49 5.85 -8.14
N THR A 239 -4.89 6.25 -7.02
CA THR A 239 -5.53 6.23 -5.70
C THR A 239 -5.21 7.51 -4.93
N THR A 240 -6.10 7.92 -4.03
CA THR A 240 -5.97 9.19 -3.30
C THR A 240 -6.50 9.02 -1.88
N VAL A 241 -5.82 9.65 -0.90
CA VAL A 241 -6.31 9.80 0.47
C VAL A 241 -6.49 11.27 0.78
N LEU A 242 -7.69 11.60 1.25
CA LEU A 242 -8.09 12.93 1.66
C LEU A 242 -8.39 12.97 3.17
N ALA A 243 -8.19 14.11 3.78
CA ALA A 243 -8.78 14.43 5.08
C ALA A 243 -10.29 14.71 4.93
N GLY A 244 -11.03 14.72 6.04
CA GLY A 244 -12.47 14.99 6.04
C GLY A 244 -12.89 16.34 5.48
N ASP A 245 -11.97 17.31 5.42
CA ASP A 245 -12.17 18.64 4.81
C ASP A 245 -11.79 18.68 3.31
N GLY A 246 -11.47 17.54 2.70
CA GLY A 246 -11.05 17.44 1.30
C GLY A 246 -9.56 17.73 1.06
N THR A 247 -8.77 18.02 2.09
CA THR A 247 -7.33 18.23 1.95
C THR A 247 -6.63 16.98 1.44
N LEU A 248 -5.82 17.10 0.39
CA LEU A 248 -5.03 16.00 -0.16
C LEU A 248 -3.89 15.63 0.79
N LEU A 249 -3.90 14.39 1.29
CA LEU A 249 -2.89 13.86 2.21
C LEU A 249 -1.85 13.02 1.49
N ALA A 250 -2.30 12.10 0.64
CA ALA A 250 -1.43 11.23 -0.16
C ALA A 250 -2.10 10.84 -1.47
N SER A 251 -1.28 10.53 -2.48
CA SER A 251 -1.75 9.99 -3.76
C SER A 251 -0.82 8.89 -4.25
N GLY A 252 -1.37 7.92 -4.98
CA GLY A 252 -0.65 6.79 -5.54
C GLY A 252 -0.91 6.63 -7.03
N ALA A 253 0.14 6.28 -7.77
CA ALA A 253 0.07 5.70 -9.11
C ALA A 253 0.80 4.37 -9.04
N ILE A 254 0.07 3.27 -9.22
CA ILE A 254 0.54 1.93 -8.89
C ILE A 254 0.21 0.99 -10.05
N VAL A 255 1.17 0.18 -10.43
CA VAL A 255 1.01 -0.83 -11.49
C VAL A 255 0.70 -2.18 -10.86
N PHE A 256 -0.41 -2.74 -11.26
CA PHE A 256 -0.88 -4.07 -10.91
C PHE A 256 -0.61 -5.04 -12.06
N ALA A 257 -0.10 -6.23 -11.74
CA ALA A 257 0.09 -7.34 -12.67
C ALA A 257 -0.86 -8.48 -12.31
N GLY A 258 -1.94 -8.63 -13.09
CA GLY A 258 -2.90 -9.73 -12.95
C GLY A 258 -2.29 -11.07 -13.40
N SER A 259 -2.59 -12.14 -12.69
CA SER A 259 -2.05 -13.46 -13.01
C SER A 259 -2.97 -14.59 -12.59
N ARG A 260 -3.32 -15.46 -13.53
CA ARG A 260 -4.08 -16.67 -13.26
C ARG A 260 -3.41 -17.59 -12.24
N VAL A 261 -2.07 -17.60 -12.21
CA VAL A 261 -1.31 -18.38 -11.22
C VAL A 261 -1.57 -17.83 -9.80
N TYR A 262 -1.58 -16.51 -9.63
CA TYR A 262 -1.92 -15.91 -8.34
C TYR A 262 -3.38 -16.11 -7.99
N SER A 263 -4.30 -15.99 -8.96
CA SER A 263 -5.73 -16.23 -8.74
C SER A 263 -5.99 -17.65 -8.22
N ASN A 264 -5.38 -18.65 -8.84
CA ASN A 264 -5.52 -20.06 -8.43
C ASN A 264 -4.98 -20.32 -7.01
N ARG A 265 -4.06 -19.49 -6.50
CA ARG A 265 -3.52 -19.63 -5.14
C ARG A 265 -4.30 -18.81 -4.11
N LEU A 266 -4.69 -17.59 -4.46
CA LEU A 266 -5.30 -16.65 -3.52
C LEU A 266 -6.81 -16.88 -3.36
N ILE A 267 -7.56 -17.05 -4.44
CA ILE A 267 -9.02 -17.10 -4.39
C ILE A 267 -9.52 -18.26 -3.50
N PRO A 268 -8.93 -19.47 -3.53
CA PRO A 268 -9.27 -20.51 -2.56
C PRO A 268 -9.02 -20.12 -1.09
N GLN A 269 -8.05 -19.26 -0.81
CA GLN A 269 -7.81 -18.77 0.55
C GLN A 269 -8.86 -17.73 0.95
N LEU A 270 -9.25 -16.85 0.04
CA LEU A 270 -10.34 -15.89 0.29
C LEU A 270 -11.68 -16.60 0.52
N LEU A 271 -11.97 -17.67 -0.21
CA LEU A 271 -13.20 -18.49 -0.05
C LEU A 271 -13.29 -19.18 1.31
N LYS A 272 -12.18 -19.35 2.05
CA LYS A 272 -12.23 -19.91 3.42
C LYS A 272 -12.86 -18.95 4.43
N THR A 273 -12.92 -17.67 4.13
CA THR A 273 -13.33 -16.61 5.08
C THR A 273 -14.40 -15.68 4.54
N ASN A 274 -14.74 -15.81 3.25
CA ASN A 274 -15.72 -14.96 2.59
C ASN A 274 -16.71 -15.83 1.81
N ALA A 275 -17.96 -15.37 1.74
CA ALA A 275 -18.97 -16.03 0.91
C ALA A 275 -18.65 -15.88 -0.59
N PRO A 276 -18.92 -16.90 -1.44
CA PRO A 276 -18.66 -16.83 -2.88
C PRO A 276 -19.30 -15.61 -3.56
N GLU A 277 -20.47 -15.18 -3.10
CA GLU A 277 -21.22 -14.04 -3.63
C GLU A 277 -20.43 -12.73 -3.53
N SER A 278 -19.53 -12.59 -2.54
CA SER A 278 -18.68 -11.41 -2.38
C SER A 278 -17.47 -11.40 -3.32
N LEU A 279 -17.04 -12.59 -3.79
CA LEU A 279 -15.90 -12.73 -4.70
C LEU A 279 -16.32 -12.76 -6.17
N ARG A 280 -17.50 -13.29 -6.49
CA ARG A 280 -17.98 -13.46 -7.87
C ARG A 280 -18.00 -12.15 -8.68
N PRO A 281 -18.39 -10.98 -8.15
CA PRO A 281 -18.34 -9.73 -8.90
C PRO A 281 -16.92 -9.27 -9.27
N ILE A 282 -15.89 -9.80 -8.57
CA ILE A 282 -14.49 -9.41 -8.76
C ILE A 282 -13.75 -10.47 -9.61
N PHE A 283 -14.03 -11.75 -9.35
CA PHE A 283 -13.36 -12.90 -9.97
C PHE A 283 -14.35 -13.84 -10.67
N PRO A 284 -15.11 -13.38 -11.67
CA PRO A 284 -16.23 -14.12 -12.24
C PRO A 284 -15.82 -15.45 -12.91
N THR A 285 -14.58 -15.55 -13.40
CA THR A 285 -14.06 -16.77 -14.05
C THR A 285 -13.50 -17.79 -13.05
N HIS A 286 -13.31 -17.39 -11.78
CA HIS A 286 -12.69 -18.22 -10.74
C HIS A 286 -13.67 -18.65 -9.64
N VAL A 287 -14.83 -18.01 -9.57
CA VAL A 287 -15.86 -18.29 -8.55
C VAL A 287 -17.15 -18.68 -9.26
N PRO A 288 -17.56 -19.94 -9.17
CA PRO A 288 -18.75 -20.47 -9.85
C PRO A 288 -20.07 -19.84 -9.34
#